data_488932bd5ff77b1badfda82d6a6e9b75
#
_entry.id   488932bd5ff77b1badfda82d6a6e9b75
#
_cell.length_a   1.000
_cell.length_b   1.000
_cell.length_c   1.000
_cell.angle_alpha   90.00
_cell.angle_beta   90.00
_cell.angle_gamma   90.00
#
_symmetry.space_group_name_H-M   'P 1'
#
loop_
_entity.id
_entity.type
_entity.pdbx_description
1 polymer ?
#
loop_
_entity_poly.entity_id
_entity_poly.type
_entity_poly.pdbx_seq_one_letter_code
_entity_poly.pdbx_strand_id
1 'polypeptide(L)'
;MIVVVALASSAEAGCSCRGGGGEGTWDGPAWIEANLGGSSDEAAISSGTGAGSGTEDRTGAEAAPEAGTGVDDEILSTSIASEELQDRLEGDSKPVIAYVSDTPIQGTYIEGSIALPSKSLVQANGSLKSVDELAAVLGNAGISEDDDLVIYGDCFSCGDFTFVYWIMKYLGHQNVQILEGTEGDWDATGLPRTAALTTRPAATYSPDPATELLADYEDVAGGEVQVVDARAADLFAAGHIGGAINIDYNRVVENDWIKGDSALTEIFVDLDKDRPVAVYTKNGGQASIVWYALMLLGYDARLYTWNDWLGHQS
;
A
#
# COMPACT_ATOMS: atom_id res chain seq x y z
N MET A 1 -12.80 16.44 59.79
CA MET A 1 -12.05 16.92 58.63
C MET A 1 -11.71 15.69 57.79
N ILE A 2 -12.56 15.38 56.81
CA ILE A 2 -12.48 14.19 55.98
C ILE A 2 -11.86 14.67 54.67
N VAL A 3 -10.67 14.16 54.37
CA VAL A 3 -9.97 14.40 53.10
C VAL A 3 -10.49 13.37 52.08
N VAL A 4 -11.26 13.84 51.10
CA VAL A 4 -11.67 13.05 49.94
C VAL A 4 -10.55 13.17 48.89
N VAL A 5 -9.81 12.08 48.70
CA VAL A 5 -8.87 11.95 47.59
C VAL A 5 -9.67 11.56 46.36
N ALA A 6 -9.83 12.48 45.41
CA ALA A 6 -10.38 12.17 44.10
C ALA A 6 -9.29 11.47 43.25
N LEU A 7 -9.49 10.19 42.99
CA LEU A 7 -8.74 9.45 41.96
C LEU A 7 -9.26 9.90 40.59
N ALA A 8 -8.46 10.66 39.90
CA ALA A 8 -8.67 10.91 38.47
C ALA A 8 -8.37 9.60 37.70
N SER A 9 -9.41 8.96 37.19
CA SER A 9 -9.28 7.89 36.23
C SER A 9 -8.94 8.53 34.88
N SER A 10 -7.72 8.32 34.41
CA SER A 10 -7.37 8.54 33.03
C SER A 10 -8.25 7.63 32.17
N ALA A 11 -9.17 8.22 31.44
CA ALA A 11 -9.87 7.52 30.37
C ALA A 11 -8.84 7.26 29.25
N GLU A 12 -8.41 6.01 29.15
CA GLU A 12 -7.81 5.52 27.93
C GLU A 12 -8.85 5.66 26.81
N ALA A 13 -8.60 6.61 25.91
CA ALA A 13 -9.32 6.68 24.65
C ALA A 13 -8.83 5.51 23.78
N GLY A 14 -9.28 4.31 24.13
CA GLY A 14 -9.15 3.16 23.25
C GLY A 14 -9.93 3.47 21.98
N CYS A 15 -9.25 3.49 20.83
CA CYS A 15 -9.87 3.53 19.53
C CYS A 15 -10.85 2.36 19.47
N SER A 16 -12.12 2.62 19.67
CA SER A 16 -13.18 1.65 19.55
C SER A 16 -13.45 1.45 18.07
N CYS A 17 -12.70 0.55 17.47
CA CYS A 17 -13.13 -0.10 16.23
C CYS A 17 -14.45 -0.81 16.58
N ARG A 18 -15.56 -0.08 16.55
CA ARG A 18 -16.89 -0.69 16.57
C ARG A 18 -16.95 -1.56 15.32
N GLY A 19 -16.64 -2.85 15.55
CA GLY A 19 -16.99 -3.92 14.65
C GLY A 19 -18.48 -3.82 14.34
N GLY A 20 -18.81 -3.04 13.35
CA GLY A 20 -19.92 -3.29 12.50
C GLY A 20 -19.55 -4.59 11.78
N GLY A 21 -19.94 -5.72 12.36
CA GLY A 21 -19.97 -7.01 11.69
C GLY A 21 -20.96 -6.92 10.53
N GLY A 22 -20.65 -6.15 9.54
CA GLY A 22 -21.11 -6.26 8.18
C GLY A 22 -19.97 -6.95 7.47
N GLU A 23 -20.10 -8.25 7.27
CA GLU A 23 -19.39 -8.97 6.23
C GLU A 23 -19.69 -8.27 4.91
N GLY A 24 -18.97 -7.18 4.63
CA GLY A 24 -18.86 -6.62 3.31
C GLY A 24 -18.13 -7.68 2.50
N THR A 25 -18.88 -8.47 1.78
CA THR A 25 -18.38 -9.48 0.89
C THR A 25 -17.64 -8.80 -0.23
N TRP A 26 -16.32 -8.73 -0.11
CA TRP A 26 -15.43 -8.53 -1.23
C TRP A 26 -15.38 -9.89 -1.98
N ASP A 27 -16.43 -10.18 -2.72
CA ASP A 27 -16.57 -11.45 -3.42
C ASP A 27 -16.09 -11.28 -4.85
N GLY A 28 -14.92 -11.82 -5.18
CA GLY A 28 -14.74 -12.09 -6.57
C GLY A 28 -13.37 -12.48 -7.08
N PRO A 29 -13.29 -13.57 -7.83
CA PRO A 29 -12.12 -13.94 -8.64
C PRO A 29 -11.87 -12.97 -9.81
N ALA A 30 -12.78 -12.05 -10.09
CA ALA A 30 -12.82 -11.28 -11.33
C ALA A 30 -11.80 -10.12 -11.46
N TRP A 31 -11.13 -9.69 -10.38
CA TRP A 31 -10.28 -8.53 -10.51
C TRP A 31 -8.87 -8.81 -11.08
N ILE A 32 -8.37 -10.03 -10.91
CA ILE A 32 -7.10 -10.44 -11.54
C ILE A 32 -7.30 -10.63 -13.04
N GLU A 33 -8.36 -11.35 -13.47
CA GLU A 33 -8.63 -11.53 -14.90
C GLU A 33 -8.91 -10.20 -15.62
N ALA A 34 -9.57 -9.24 -14.97
CA ALA A 34 -9.84 -7.93 -15.57
C ALA A 34 -8.57 -7.09 -15.82
N ASN A 35 -7.50 -7.34 -15.08
CA ASN A 35 -6.25 -6.57 -15.19
C ASN A 35 -5.15 -7.29 -15.98
N LEU A 36 -5.25 -8.61 -16.20
CA LEU A 36 -4.30 -9.39 -17.01
C LEU A 36 -4.77 -9.59 -18.47
N GLY A 37 -6.01 -9.28 -18.78
CA GLY A 37 -6.64 -9.51 -20.09
C GLY A 37 -6.50 -8.37 -21.09
N GLY A 38 -5.30 -8.13 -21.62
CA GLY A 38 -5.20 -7.16 -22.69
C GLY A 38 -3.85 -7.05 -23.37
N SER A 39 -3.35 -8.11 -23.96
CA SER A 39 -2.54 -8.01 -25.21
C SER A 39 -2.10 -9.40 -25.68
N SER A 40 -2.91 -10.06 -26.47
CA SER A 40 -2.46 -11.11 -27.35
C SER A 40 -2.29 -10.53 -28.75
N ASP A 41 -1.15 -9.94 -29.04
CA ASP A 41 -0.67 -9.77 -30.41
C ASP A 41 0.47 -10.74 -30.65
N GLU A 42 0.15 -11.79 -31.40
CA GLU A 42 1.10 -12.74 -31.96
C GLU A 42 2.05 -11.99 -32.91
N ALA A 43 3.31 -11.84 -32.54
CA ALA A 43 4.37 -11.49 -33.48
C ALA A 43 5.25 -12.71 -33.75
N ALA A 44 5.20 -13.16 -34.98
CA ALA A 44 5.85 -14.32 -35.53
C ALA A 44 7.38 -14.30 -35.32
N ILE A 45 7.90 -15.45 -34.90
CA ILE A 45 9.34 -15.74 -34.77
C ILE A 45 9.95 -15.92 -36.14
N SER A 46 10.94 -15.09 -36.48
CA SER A 46 11.88 -15.34 -37.54
C SER A 46 13.22 -15.77 -36.95
N SER A 47 13.59 -17.03 -37.21
CA SER A 47 14.86 -17.63 -36.88
C SER A 47 15.98 -17.08 -37.77
N GLY A 48 17.04 -16.59 -37.16
CA GLY A 48 18.28 -16.22 -37.84
C GLY A 48 19.49 -16.72 -37.05
N THR A 49 20.08 -17.81 -37.54
CA THR A 49 21.37 -18.35 -37.10
C THR A 49 22.52 -17.51 -37.61
N GLY A 50 23.49 -17.20 -36.74
CA GLY A 50 24.77 -16.60 -37.15
C GLY A 50 25.84 -16.74 -36.09
N ALA A 51 26.72 -17.74 -36.28
CA ALA A 51 27.92 -17.94 -35.47
C ALA A 51 29.05 -16.97 -35.90
N GLY A 52 29.85 -16.51 -34.93
CA GLY A 52 31.07 -15.76 -35.21
C GLY A 52 31.95 -15.63 -33.97
N SER A 53 32.97 -16.44 -33.89
CA SER A 53 34.06 -16.43 -32.91
C SER A 53 35.02 -15.25 -33.11
N GLY A 54 35.58 -14.73 -32.03
CA GLY A 54 36.69 -13.77 -32.08
C GLY A 54 37.23 -13.43 -30.70
N THR A 55 38.23 -14.14 -30.28
CA THR A 55 39.13 -13.81 -29.17
C THR A 55 40.03 -12.65 -29.54
N GLU A 56 40.20 -11.65 -28.68
CA GLU A 56 41.48 -10.94 -28.49
C GLU A 56 41.57 -10.25 -27.12
N ASP A 57 42.64 -10.59 -26.47
CA ASP A 57 43.19 -10.08 -25.20
C ASP A 57 43.74 -8.65 -25.38
N ARG A 58 43.51 -7.74 -24.41
CA ARG A 58 44.44 -6.66 -24.06
C ARG A 58 44.19 -6.03 -22.71
N THR A 59 45.17 -6.23 -21.87
CA THR A 59 45.50 -5.49 -20.66
C THR A 59 45.60 -3.98 -20.88
N GLY A 60 45.01 -3.22 -19.94
CA GLY A 60 45.20 -1.77 -19.86
C GLY A 60 44.57 -1.21 -18.60
N ALA A 61 45.36 -1.03 -17.55
CA ALA A 61 44.98 -0.30 -16.36
C ALA A 61 45.03 1.21 -16.68
N GLU A 62 43.94 1.93 -16.42
CA GLU A 62 44.03 3.38 -16.13
C GLU A 62 42.77 3.95 -15.48
N ALA A 63 43.02 4.70 -14.40
CA ALA A 63 42.29 5.82 -13.81
C ALA A 63 40.78 5.68 -13.56
N ALA A 64 40.41 5.73 -12.27
CA ALA A 64 39.08 6.05 -11.78
C ALA A 64 38.66 7.44 -12.33
N PRO A 65 37.45 7.59 -12.87
CA PRO A 65 36.86 8.90 -13.04
C PRO A 65 36.26 9.38 -11.73
N GLU A 66 36.50 10.64 -11.47
CA GLU A 66 36.02 11.40 -10.33
C GLU A 66 34.49 11.35 -10.22
N ALA A 67 34.03 11.39 -8.95
CA ALA A 67 32.62 11.48 -8.58
C ALA A 67 31.92 12.63 -9.32
N GLY A 68 31.16 12.29 -10.34
CA GLY A 68 30.14 13.17 -10.88
C GLY A 68 29.08 13.37 -9.79
N THR A 69 28.82 14.63 -9.46
CA THR A 69 27.67 15.06 -8.66
C THR A 69 26.41 14.61 -9.40
N GLY A 70 25.94 13.41 -9.06
CA GLY A 70 24.59 12.98 -9.41
C GLY A 70 23.62 13.92 -8.71
N VAL A 71 22.66 14.46 -9.43
CA VAL A 71 21.42 14.96 -8.87
C VAL A 71 20.87 13.82 -8.03
N ASP A 72 20.84 14.01 -6.72
CA ASP A 72 20.12 13.14 -5.80
C ASP A 72 18.65 13.25 -6.22
N ASP A 73 18.19 12.24 -6.94
CA ASP A 73 16.77 11.94 -7.10
C ASP A 73 16.32 11.54 -5.69
N GLU A 74 15.83 12.50 -4.93
CA GLU A 74 15.39 12.34 -3.55
C GLU A 74 14.18 11.40 -3.59
N ILE A 75 14.45 10.09 -3.43
CA ILE A 75 13.39 9.08 -3.29
C ILE A 75 12.63 9.48 -2.05
N LEU A 76 11.44 10.07 -2.24
CA LEU A 76 10.55 10.42 -1.15
C LEU A 76 10.36 9.19 -0.25
N SER A 77 10.48 9.39 1.06
CA SER A 77 10.19 8.34 2.02
C SER A 77 8.75 7.83 1.83
N THR A 78 8.48 6.59 2.22
CA THR A 78 7.14 5.97 2.07
C THR A 78 6.10 6.58 3.00
N SER A 79 6.55 7.30 4.03
CA SER A 79 5.72 8.01 5.00
C SER A 79 6.27 9.41 5.24
N ILE A 80 5.45 10.28 5.82
CA ILE A 80 5.78 11.65 6.17
C ILE A 80 5.36 11.93 7.61
N ALA A 81 6.27 12.52 8.40
CA ALA A 81 5.96 12.98 9.75
C ALA A 81 5.03 14.20 9.72
N SER A 82 4.24 14.39 10.78
CA SER A 82 3.29 15.50 10.87
C SER A 82 3.97 16.87 10.86
N GLU A 83 5.17 16.99 11.43
CA GLU A 83 5.98 18.21 11.41
C GLU A 83 6.43 18.56 9.99
N GLU A 84 6.90 17.57 9.24
CA GLU A 84 7.32 17.77 7.86
C GLU A 84 6.14 18.15 6.96
N LEU A 85 4.96 17.50 7.16
CA LEU A 85 3.76 17.88 6.43
C LEU A 85 3.38 19.34 6.74
N GLN A 86 3.46 19.77 8.01
CA GLN A 86 3.18 21.15 8.38
C GLN A 86 4.10 22.14 7.66
N ASP A 87 5.39 21.85 7.62
CA ASP A 87 6.38 22.68 6.92
C ASP A 87 6.06 22.78 5.41
N ARG A 88 5.67 21.66 4.77
CA ARG A 88 5.26 21.65 3.36
C ARG A 88 3.98 22.44 3.11
N LEU A 89 3.03 22.42 4.05
CA LEU A 89 1.79 23.20 3.93
C LEU A 89 2.00 24.70 4.05
N GLU A 90 3.06 25.15 4.72
CA GLU A 90 3.47 26.54 4.80
C GLU A 90 4.30 26.98 3.57
N GLY A 91 4.85 26.02 2.81
CA GLY A 91 5.67 26.28 1.62
C GLY A 91 4.87 26.63 0.36
N ASP A 92 5.61 26.87 -0.74
CA ASP A 92 5.05 27.25 -2.04
C ASP A 92 4.48 26.02 -2.81
N SER A 93 5.03 24.82 -2.60
CA SER A 93 4.62 23.57 -3.24
C SER A 93 3.91 22.66 -2.24
N LYS A 94 2.58 22.83 -2.16
CA LYS A 94 1.76 22.08 -1.20
C LYS A 94 1.37 20.73 -1.78
N PRO A 95 1.50 19.64 -1.00
CA PRO A 95 1.02 18.33 -1.43
C PRO A 95 -0.52 18.32 -1.52
N VAL A 96 -1.03 17.39 -2.31
CA VAL A 96 -2.44 17.00 -2.27
C VAL A 96 -2.64 16.10 -1.06
N ILE A 97 -3.56 16.45 -0.18
CA ILE A 97 -3.86 15.65 1.02
C ILE A 97 -5.15 14.88 0.77
N ALA A 98 -5.11 13.56 0.84
CA ALA A 98 -6.27 12.70 0.66
C ALA A 98 -6.66 11.99 1.96
N TYR A 99 -7.88 12.28 2.43
CA TYR A 99 -8.51 11.54 3.52
C TYR A 99 -9.15 10.27 2.98
N VAL A 100 -8.64 9.13 3.47
CA VAL A 100 -9.09 7.80 3.06
C VAL A 100 -9.92 7.17 4.17
N SER A 101 -11.21 7.24 4.06
CA SER A 101 -12.15 6.51 4.88
C SER A 101 -13.49 6.39 4.14
N ASP A 102 -14.18 5.30 4.37
CA ASP A 102 -15.52 5.06 3.82
C ASP A 102 -16.63 5.68 4.67
N THR A 103 -16.28 6.19 5.83
CA THR A 103 -17.19 6.86 6.76
C THR A 103 -16.69 8.26 7.06
N PRO A 104 -17.59 9.26 7.14
CA PRO A 104 -17.18 10.59 7.57
C PRO A 104 -16.60 10.56 8.98
N ILE A 105 -15.48 11.28 9.19
CA ILE A 105 -14.90 11.42 10.53
C ILE A 105 -15.86 12.13 11.47
N GLN A 106 -15.85 11.72 12.73
CA GLN A 106 -16.57 12.38 13.83
C GLN A 106 -15.69 13.50 14.43
N GLY A 107 -15.24 14.44 13.62
CA GLY A 107 -14.29 15.44 14.09
C GLY A 107 -13.92 16.41 12.98
N THR A 108 -12.63 16.65 12.83
CA THR A 108 -12.08 17.57 11.86
C THR A 108 -11.06 16.88 10.97
N TYR A 109 -11.01 17.33 9.72
CA TYR A 109 -10.02 16.90 8.73
C TYR A 109 -8.78 17.81 8.78
N ILE A 110 -7.65 17.37 8.26
CA ILE A 110 -6.53 18.25 7.96
C ILE A 110 -6.98 19.25 6.89
N GLU A 111 -6.66 20.53 7.08
CA GLU A 111 -7.12 21.59 6.16
C GLU A 111 -6.58 21.35 4.74
N GLY A 112 -7.45 21.52 3.75
CA GLY A 112 -7.13 21.29 2.34
C GLY A 112 -7.34 19.85 1.86
N SER A 113 -7.68 18.92 2.76
CA SER A 113 -7.92 17.52 2.39
C SER A 113 -9.09 17.35 1.43
N ILE A 114 -8.90 16.44 0.48
CA ILE A 114 -9.97 15.91 -0.39
C ILE A 114 -10.43 14.54 0.12
N ALA A 115 -11.63 14.09 -0.29
CA ALA A 115 -12.10 12.74 -0.01
C ALA A 115 -11.57 11.75 -1.06
N LEU A 116 -11.00 10.62 -0.60
CA LEU A 116 -10.67 9.47 -1.44
C LEU A 116 -11.11 8.17 -0.73
N PRO A 117 -12.42 7.86 -0.67
CA PRO A 117 -12.91 6.66 0.00
C PRO A 117 -12.38 5.40 -0.68
N SER A 118 -11.90 4.41 0.09
CA SER A 118 -11.36 3.14 -0.43
C SER A 118 -12.38 2.40 -1.29
N LYS A 119 -13.67 2.44 -0.93
CA LYS A 119 -14.79 1.88 -1.73
C LYS A 119 -14.96 2.51 -3.10
N SER A 120 -14.47 3.72 -3.32
CA SER A 120 -14.52 4.34 -4.65
C SER A 120 -13.60 3.65 -5.66
N LEU A 121 -12.61 2.89 -5.18
CA LEU A 121 -11.57 2.23 -5.97
C LEU A 121 -11.87 0.74 -6.25
N VAL A 122 -12.98 0.23 -5.72
CA VAL A 122 -13.40 -1.16 -5.92
C VAL A 122 -14.76 -1.25 -6.56
N GLN A 123 -15.04 -2.40 -7.17
CA GLN A 123 -16.33 -2.76 -7.73
C GLN A 123 -17.33 -3.12 -6.63
N ALA A 124 -18.62 -3.19 -6.94
CA ALA A 124 -19.66 -3.58 -5.99
C ALA A 124 -19.48 -4.99 -5.41
N ASN A 125 -18.80 -5.89 -6.14
CA ASN A 125 -18.42 -7.22 -5.68
C ASN A 125 -17.13 -7.23 -4.87
N GLY A 126 -16.50 -6.07 -4.67
CA GLY A 126 -15.26 -5.91 -3.92
C GLY A 126 -13.97 -6.14 -4.72
N SER A 127 -14.05 -6.46 -6.00
CA SER A 127 -12.85 -6.54 -6.84
C SER A 127 -12.30 -5.13 -7.12
N LEU A 128 -11.00 -5.04 -7.38
CA LEU A 128 -10.38 -3.79 -7.80
C LEU A 128 -11.01 -3.33 -9.12
N LYS A 129 -11.21 -2.04 -9.30
CA LYS A 129 -11.58 -1.48 -10.59
C LYS A 129 -10.47 -1.66 -11.61
N SER A 130 -10.81 -1.66 -12.90
CA SER A 130 -9.80 -1.63 -13.97
C SER A 130 -8.92 -0.38 -13.87
N VAL A 131 -7.74 -0.45 -14.46
CA VAL A 131 -6.77 0.67 -14.48
C VAL A 131 -7.42 1.96 -14.99
N ASP A 132 -8.21 1.88 -16.07
CA ASP A 132 -8.91 3.04 -16.63
C ASP A 132 -9.97 3.60 -15.67
N GLU A 133 -10.71 2.73 -14.97
CA GLU A 133 -11.71 3.17 -13.98
C GLU A 133 -11.04 3.79 -12.74
N LEU A 134 -9.89 3.25 -12.30
CA LEU A 134 -9.09 3.82 -11.21
C LEU A 134 -8.57 5.20 -11.61
N ALA A 135 -8.01 5.33 -12.81
CA ALA A 135 -7.55 6.61 -13.36
C ALA A 135 -8.69 7.65 -13.41
N ALA A 136 -9.88 7.22 -13.84
CA ALA A 136 -11.06 8.10 -13.86
C ALA A 136 -11.50 8.54 -12.44
N VAL A 137 -11.44 7.65 -11.44
CA VAL A 137 -11.76 8.01 -10.04
C VAL A 137 -10.76 9.03 -9.51
N LEU A 138 -9.45 8.81 -9.70
CA LEU A 138 -8.39 9.72 -9.25
C LEU A 138 -8.49 11.07 -9.96
N GLY A 139 -8.62 11.07 -11.28
CA GLY A 139 -8.78 12.30 -12.05
C GLY A 139 -10.03 13.10 -11.64
N ASN A 140 -11.16 12.45 -11.38
CA ASN A 140 -12.38 13.11 -10.88
C ASN A 140 -12.20 13.68 -9.46
N ALA A 141 -11.34 13.08 -8.63
CA ALA A 141 -10.97 13.62 -7.32
C ALA A 141 -9.99 14.82 -7.44
N GLY A 142 -9.50 15.11 -8.64
CA GLY A 142 -8.54 16.18 -8.91
C GLY A 142 -7.10 15.79 -8.65
N ILE A 143 -6.78 14.49 -8.74
CA ILE A 143 -5.42 13.93 -8.60
C ILE A 143 -4.88 13.64 -10.00
N SER A 144 -3.64 14.09 -10.27
CA SER A 144 -2.85 13.74 -11.44
C SER A 144 -1.68 12.83 -11.02
N GLU A 145 -1.07 12.14 -11.97
CA GLU A 145 0.09 11.25 -11.75
C GLU A 145 1.32 11.96 -11.20
N ASP A 146 1.45 13.26 -11.47
CA ASP A 146 2.57 14.10 -11.06
C ASP A 146 2.35 14.80 -9.70
N ASP A 147 1.16 14.69 -9.11
CA ASP A 147 0.88 15.32 -7.81
C ASP A 147 1.75 14.70 -6.70
N ASP A 148 2.24 15.54 -5.79
CA ASP A 148 2.80 15.10 -4.52
C ASP A 148 1.62 14.78 -3.59
N LEU A 149 1.42 13.50 -3.26
CA LEU A 149 0.22 13.00 -2.58
C LEU A 149 0.54 12.52 -1.16
N VAL A 150 -0.18 13.05 -0.19
CA VAL A 150 -0.17 12.54 1.19
C VAL A 150 -1.51 11.91 1.52
N ILE A 151 -1.47 10.64 1.92
CA ILE A 151 -2.66 9.84 2.28
C ILE A 151 -2.72 9.71 3.80
N TYR A 152 -3.90 9.87 4.38
CA TYR A 152 -4.14 9.59 5.78
C TYR A 152 -5.57 9.07 6.02
N GLY A 153 -5.77 8.46 7.18
CA GLY A 153 -7.06 7.94 7.62
C GLY A 153 -7.12 7.87 9.14
N ASP A 154 -8.24 7.43 9.67
CA ASP A 154 -8.52 7.37 11.11
C ASP A 154 -8.22 5.99 11.74
N CYS A 155 -7.79 5.00 10.95
CA CYS A 155 -7.53 3.65 11.43
C CYS A 155 -6.48 2.96 10.55
N PHE A 156 -5.25 2.80 11.06
CA PHE A 156 -4.20 2.07 10.34
C PHE A 156 -4.53 0.58 10.22
N SER A 157 -4.95 -0.05 11.30
CA SER A 157 -5.27 -1.48 11.35
C SER A 157 -6.50 -1.89 10.53
N CYS A 158 -7.29 -0.91 10.04
CA CYS A 158 -8.38 -1.14 9.10
C CYS A 158 -7.85 -1.51 7.70
N GLY A 159 -6.66 -1.03 7.32
CA GLY A 159 -6.01 -1.32 6.05
C GLY A 159 -6.46 -0.45 4.87
N ASP A 160 -7.40 0.48 5.08
CA ASP A 160 -7.96 1.26 3.98
C ASP A 160 -6.90 2.13 3.28
N PHE A 161 -6.12 2.90 4.04
CA PHE A 161 -5.15 3.79 3.42
C PHE A 161 -3.83 3.09 3.01
N THR A 162 -3.43 1.98 3.65
CA THR A 162 -2.36 1.14 3.11
C THR A 162 -2.76 0.47 1.79
N PHE A 163 -4.04 0.12 1.64
CA PHE A 163 -4.57 -0.40 0.39
C PHE A 163 -4.61 0.68 -0.70
N VAL A 164 -5.06 1.90 -0.38
CA VAL A 164 -5.01 3.02 -1.33
C VAL A 164 -3.56 3.35 -1.70
N TYR A 165 -2.64 3.35 -0.73
CA TYR A 165 -1.21 3.52 -1.00
C TYR A 165 -0.69 2.46 -1.98
N TRP A 166 -1.02 1.19 -1.75
CA TRP A 166 -0.67 0.11 -2.68
C TRP A 166 -1.26 0.34 -4.08
N ILE A 167 -2.54 0.75 -4.19
CA ILE A 167 -3.15 1.09 -5.48
C ILE A 167 -2.38 2.22 -6.19
N MET A 168 -1.99 3.26 -5.47
CA MET A 168 -1.20 4.35 -6.04
C MET A 168 0.14 3.83 -6.58
N LYS A 169 0.86 3.00 -5.81
CA LYS A 169 2.10 2.36 -6.27
C LYS A 169 1.86 1.44 -7.45
N TYR A 170 0.78 0.65 -7.43
CA TYR A 170 0.37 -0.19 -8.55
C TYR A 170 0.09 0.61 -9.83
N LEU A 171 -0.49 1.80 -9.73
CA LEU A 171 -0.73 2.69 -10.86
C LEU A 171 0.51 3.49 -11.31
N GLY A 172 1.67 3.24 -10.70
CA GLY A 172 2.93 3.90 -11.03
C GLY A 172 3.10 5.30 -10.41
N HIS A 173 2.23 5.71 -9.47
CA HIS A 173 2.34 7.01 -8.81
C HIS A 173 3.59 7.08 -7.94
N GLN A 174 4.54 7.92 -8.32
CA GLN A 174 5.85 7.97 -7.67
C GLN A 174 5.79 8.68 -6.31
N ASN A 175 5.18 9.85 -6.29
CA ASN A 175 5.21 10.79 -5.16
C ASN A 175 4.01 10.59 -4.24
N VAL A 176 3.95 9.45 -3.54
CA VAL A 176 2.89 9.15 -2.57
C VAL A 176 3.48 8.75 -1.23
N GLN A 177 2.95 9.34 -0.15
CA GLN A 177 3.37 9.09 1.23
C GLN A 177 2.15 8.86 2.13
N ILE A 178 2.34 8.09 3.20
CA ILE A 178 1.35 7.93 4.27
C ILE A 178 1.72 8.89 5.41
N LEU A 179 0.77 9.68 5.89
CA LEU A 179 0.98 10.52 7.08
C LEU A 179 1.11 9.65 8.33
N GLU A 180 2.22 9.82 9.04
CA GLU A 180 2.52 9.08 10.26
C GLU A 180 1.67 9.55 11.44
N GLY A 181 1.47 8.60 12.38
CA GLY A 181 0.82 8.87 13.64
C GLY A 181 -0.71 8.82 13.60
N THR A 182 -1.29 9.35 14.65
CA THR A 182 -2.73 9.36 14.92
C THR A 182 -3.25 10.80 14.97
N GLU A 183 -4.57 10.96 15.05
CA GLU A 183 -5.20 12.30 15.21
C GLU A 183 -4.62 13.08 16.39
N GLY A 184 -4.28 12.39 17.50
CA GLY A 184 -3.67 13.05 18.67
C GLY A 184 -2.26 13.57 18.40
N ASP A 185 -1.49 12.87 17.60
CA ASP A 185 -0.13 13.30 17.20
C ASP A 185 -0.22 14.52 16.28
N TRP A 186 -1.14 14.51 15.31
CA TRP A 186 -1.36 15.63 14.38
C TRP A 186 -1.88 16.89 15.09
N ASP A 187 -2.73 16.74 16.12
CA ASP A 187 -3.19 17.85 16.94
C ASP A 187 -2.04 18.41 17.80
N ALA A 188 -1.17 17.55 18.32
CA ALA A 188 -0.01 17.96 19.11
C ALA A 188 1.01 18.76 18.27
N THR A 189 1.18 18.42 17.00
CA THR A 189 2.00 19.17 16.04
C THR A 189 1.36 20.49 15.66
N GLY A 190 0.03 20.60 15.74
CA GLY A 190 -0.72 21.81 15.37
C GLY A 190 -1.05 21.89 13.89
N LEU A 191 -1.14 20.74 13.20
CA LEU A 191 -1.63 20.69 11.82
C LEU A 191 -2.99 21.42 11.69
N PRO A 192 -3.16 22.32 10.72
CA PRO A 192 -4.39 23.07 10.56
C PRO A 192 -5.58 22.14 10.27
N ARG A 193 -6.69 22.37 10.97
CA ARG A 193 -7.88 21.51 10.93
C ARG A 193 -9.09 22.23 10.37
N THR A 194 -9.96 21.49 9.69
CA THR A 194 -11.22 22.00 9.13
C THR A 194 -12.38 21.02 9.37
N ALA A 195 -13.59 21.55 9.43
CA ALA A 195 -14.82 20.74 9.58
C ALA A 195 -15.29 20.13 8.25
N ALA A 196 -14.73 20.52 7.11
CA ALA A 196 -15.18 20.08 5.80
C ALA A 196 -14.01 19.76 4.88
N LEU A 197 -14.18 18.69 4.10
CA LEU A 197 -13.28 18.35 3.00
C LEU A 197 -13.40 19.38 1.86
N THR A 198 -12.32 19.55 1.13
CA THR A 198 -12.29 20.40 -0.07
C THR A 198 -12.55 19.58 -1.32
N THR A 199 -12.75 20.27 -2.44
CA THR A 199 -12.80 19.66 -3.77
C THR A 199 -11.77 20.33 -4.66
N ARG A 200 -11.11 19.56 -5.52
CA ARG A 200 -10.21 20.06 -6.56
C ARG A 200 -10.92 20.01 -7.92
N PRO A 201 -10.55 20.86 -8.86
CA PRO A 201 -10.95 20.68 -10.26
C PRO A 201 -10.52 19.32 -10.76
N ALA A 202 -11.34 18.67 -11.58
CA ALA A 202 -10.96 17.40 -12.19
C ALA A 202 -9.65 17.54 -12.99
N ALA A 203 -8.78 16.54 -12.87
CA ALA A 203 -7.52 16.40 -13.56
C ALA A 203 -7.56 15.19 -14.51
N THR A 204 -6.56 15.06 -15.35
CA THR A 204 -6.27 13.81 -16.04
C THR A 204 -5.31 13.01 -15.18
N TYR A 205 -5.50 11.71 -15.05
CA TYR A 205 -4.56 10.79 -14.41
C TYR A 205 -4.11 9.78 -15.46
N SER A 206 -2.82 9.70 -15.74
CA SER A 206 -2.21 8.81 -16.73
C SER A 206 -1.43 7.70 -16.01
N PRO A 207 -2.03 6.51 -15.81
CA PRO A 207 -1.39 5.42 -15.07
C PRO A 207 -0.26 4.77 -15.87
N ASP A 208 0.78 4.30 -15.16
CA ASP A 208 1.84 3.42 -15.66
C ASP A 208 1.93 2.18 -14.74
N PRO A 209 1.08 1.15 -14.96
CA PRO A 209 0.88 0.09 -13.98
C PRO A 209 2.12 -0.77 -13.71
N ALA A 210 2.54 -0.82 -12.46
CA ALA A 210 3.57 -1.72 -11.91
C ALA A 210 2.96 -3.11 -11.63
N THR A 211 2.78 -3.91 -12.68
CA THR A 211 2.09 -5.21 -12.60
C THR A 211 2.81 -6.21 -11.72
N GLU A 212 4.11 -6.05 -11.51
CA GLU A 212 4.93 -6.84 -10.59
C GLU A 212 4.50 -6.73 -9.12
N LEU A 213 3.68 -5.75 -8.76
CA LEU A 213 3.11 -5.64 -7.40
C LEU A 213 1.93 -6.59 -7.17
N LEU A 214 1.48 -7.29 -8.19
CA LEU A 214 0.50 -8.36 -8.12
C LEU A 214 1.17 -9.73 -8.32
N ALA A 215 0.81 -10.71 -7.49
CA ALA A 215 1.08 -12.11 -7.77
C ALA A 215 -0.11 -12.71 -8.51
N ASP A 216 0.14 -13.59 -9.45
CA ASP A 216 -0.88 -14.37 -10.12
C ASP A 216 -0.98 -15.80 -9.55
N TYR A 217 -1.94 -16.58 -10.05
CA TYR A 217 -2.13 -17.95 -9.62
C TYR A 217 -0.93 -18.84 -9.94
N GLU A 218 -0.32 -18.66 -11.10
CA GLU A 218 0.83 -19.43 -11.58
C GLU A 218 2.05 -19.20 -10.67
N ASP A 219 2.32 -17.96 -10.26
CA ASP A 219 3.38 -17.61 -9.31
C ASP A 219 3.21 -18.38 -7.98
N VAL A 220 1.98 -18.36 -7.46
CA VAL A 220 1.66 -18.97 -6.17
C VAL A 220 1.62 -20.49 -6.25
N ALA A 221 0.95 -21.07 -7.27
CA ALA A 221 0.82 -22.50 -7.46
C ALA A 221 2.14 -23.15 -7.91
N GLY A 222 2.96 -22.44 -8.69
CA GLY A 222 4.27 -22.88 -9.14
C GLY A 222 5.35 -22.88 -8.06
N GLY A 223 5.12 -22.17 -6.94
CA GLY A 223 6.08 -22.00 -5.85
C GLY A 223 7.23 -21.03 -6.17
N GLU A 224 7.04 -20.17 -7.16
CA GLU A 224 8.00 -19.12 -7.52
C GLU A 224 8.10 -18.07 -6.42
N VAL A 225 7.02 -17.87 -5.65
CA VAL A 225 6.93 -16.91 -4.55
C VAL A 225 6.84 -17.61 -3.19
N GLN A 226 7.24 -16.94 -2.14
CA GLN A 226 6.89 -17.30 -0.76
C GLN A 226 5.49 -16.78 -0.48
N VAL A 227 4.65 -17.56 0.20
CA VAL A 227 3.27 -17.18 0.44
C VAL A 227 3.04 -16.82 1.90
N VAL A 228 2.51 -15.64 2.16
CA VAL A 228 2.12 -15.18 3.50
C VAL A 228 0.61 -15.06 3.57
N ASP A 229 0.00 -15.81 4.49
CA ASP A 229 -1.40 -15.65 4.88
C ASP A 229 -1.50 -14.63 6.00
N ALA A 230 -2.01 -13.44 5.67
CA ALA A 230 -2.15 -12.34 6.62
C ALA A 230 -3.48 -12.38 7.40
N ARG A 231 -4.27 -13.45 7.26
CA ARG A 231 -5.51 -13.64 8.04
C ARG A 231 -5.20 -14.12 9.46
N ALA A 232 -6.21 -14.02 10.33
CA ALA A 232 -6.15 -14.54 11.69
C ALA A 232 -5.86 -16.05 11.70
N ALA A 233 -5.21 -16.53 12.77
CA ALA A 233 -4.72 -17.91 12.88
C ALA A 233 -5.82 -18.98 12.81
N ASP A 234 -7.05 -18.67 13.22
CA ASP A 234 -8.20 -19.57 13.11
C ASP A 234 -8.65 -19.75 11.65
N LEU A 235 -8.62 -18.69 10.84
CA LEU A 235 -8.88 -18.74 9.40
C LEU A 235 -7.79 -19.51 8.66
N PHE A 236 -6.54 -19.31 9.03
CA PHE A 236 -5.41 -20.09 8.51
C PHE A 236 -5.59 -21.58 8.82
N ALA A 237 -5.91 -21.91 10.07
CA ALA A 237 -6.12 -23.31 10.48
C ALA A 237 -7.32 -23.97 9.79
N ALA A 238 -8.35 -23.20 9.45
CA ALA A 238 -9.53 -23.70 8.72
C ALA A 238 -9.23 -24.02 7.24
N GLY A 239 -8.20 -23.42 6.66
CA GLY A 239 -7.75 -23.67 5.29
C GLY A 239 -6.85 -22.55 4.79
N HIS A 240 -5.75 -22.91 4.14
CA HIS A 240 -4.76 -21.97 3.61
C HIS A 240 -4.12 -22.50 2.32
N ILE A 241 -3.38 -21.67 1.61
CA ILE A 241 -2.59 -22.07 0.45
C ILE A 241 -1.42 -22.93 0.93
N GLY A 242 -1.21 -24.09 0.29
CA GLY A 242 -0.17 -25.03 0.69
C GLY A 242 1.22 -24.37 0.73
N GLY A 243 1.93 -24.52 1.85
CA GLY A 243 3.25 -23.90 2.05
C GLY A 243 3.21 -22.44 2.55
N ALA A 244 2.03 -21.84 2.72
CA ALA A 244 1.92 -20.49 3.27
C ALA A 244 2.35 -20.42 4.74
N ILE A 245 3.00 -19.30 5.09
CA ILE A 245 3.35 -18.92 6.46
C ILE A 245 2.25 -17.99 6.99
N ASN A 246 1.72 -18.25 8.20
CA ASN A 246 0.73 -17.36 8.79
C ASN A 246 1.40 -16.21 9.53
N ILE A 247 1.21 -15.01 9.03
CA ILE A 247 1.62 -13.75 9.66
C ILE A 247 0.39 -12.85 9.71
N ASP A 248 -0.44 -13.04 10.73
CA ASP A 248 -1.64 -12.21 10.98
C ASP A 248 -1.27 -10.72 10.93
N TYR A 249 -2.01 -9.92 10.16
CA TYR A 249 -1.76 -8.50 9.97
C TYR A 249 -1.64 -7.71 11.28
N ASN A 250 -2.32 -8.14 12.36
CA ASN A 250 -2.19 -7.52 13.68
C ASN A 250 -0.79 -7.68 14.28
N ARG A 251 0.01 -8.64 13.82
CA ARG A 251 1.37 -8.83 14.33
C ARG A 251 2.32 -7.72 13.93
N VAL A 252 2.07 -7.05 12.79
CA VAL A 252 2.93 -5.99 12.27
C VAL A 252 2.49 -4.59 12.75
N VAL A 253 1.37 -4.50 13.49
CA VAL A 253 0.80 -3.25 14.00
C VAL A 253 1.00 -3.15 15.53
N GLU A 254 1.26 -1.95 16.01
CA GLU A 254 1.31 -1.59 17.43
C GLU A 254 0.86 -0.15 17.60
N ASN A 255 -0.02 0.11 18.59
CA ASN A 255 -0.57 1.46 18.85
C ASN A 255 -1.21 2.11 17.60
N ASP A 256 -1.94 1.31 16.82
CA ASP A 256 -2.56 1.69 15.53
C ASP A 256 -1.58 2.28 14.51
N TRP A 257 -0.32 1.82 14.54
CA TRP A 257 0.71 2.15 13.56
C TRP A 257 1.59 0.95 13.24
N ILE A 258 2.36 1.03 12.16
CA ILE A 258 3.32 -0.02 11.80
C ILE A 258 4.43 -0.11 12.84
N LYS A 259 4.85 -1.31 13.18
CA LYS A 259 5.98 -1.54 14.08
C LYS A 259 7.30 -1.07 13.46
N GLY A 260 8.28 -0.76 14.32
CA GLY A 260 9.62 -0.40 13.86
C GLY A 260 10.38 -1.59 13.25
N ASP A 261 11.38 -1.28 12.44
CA ASP A 261 12.16 -2.22 11.61
C ASP A 261 12.71 -3.44 12.36
N SER A 262 13.18 -3.26 13.59
CA SER A 262 13.70 -4.37 14.40
C SER A 262 12.63 -5.41 14.71
N ALA A 263 11.45 -4.95 15.14
CA ALA A 263 10.32 -5.83 15.44
C ALA A 263 9.77 -6.50 14.18
N LEU A 264 9.69 -5.77 13.07
CA LEU A 264 9.29 -6.33 11.77
C LEU A 264 10.27 -7.38 11.29
N THR A 265 11.58 -7.14 11.40
CA THR A 265 12.63 -8.10 11.03
C THR A 265 12.50 -9.41 11.80
N GLU A 266 12.17 -9.37 13.10
CA GLU A 266 11.91 -10.55 13.90
C GLU A 266 10.64 -11.30 13.46
N ILE A 267 9.60 -10.57 13.03
CA ILE A 267 8.35 -11.16 12.56
C ILE A 267 8.54 -11.90 11.24
N PHE A 268 9.37 -11.37 10.35
CA PHE A 268 9.62 -11.90 9.02
C PHE A 268 10.89 -12.78 8.92
N VAL A 269 11.48 -13.19 10.05
CA VAL A 269 12.74 -13.93 10.10
C VAL A 269 12.78 -15.21 9.27
N ASP A 270 11.62 -15.83 9.06
CA ASP A 270 11.48 -17.06 8.28
C ASP A 270 11.33 -16.83 6.76
N LEU A 271 11.26 -15.56 6.32
CA LEU A 271 11.20 -15.20 4.91
C LEU A 271 12.59 -14.92 4.33
N ASP A 272 12.81 -15.40 3.12
CA ASP A 272 14.02 -15.16 2.33
C ASP A 272 13.85 -13.85 1.52
N LYS A 273 14.72 -12.88 1.73
CA LYS A 273 14.68 -11.58 1.02
C LYS A 273 15.00 -11.67 -0.46
N ASP A 274 15.70 -12.71 -0.88
CA ASP A 274 16.09 -12.91 -2.28
C ASP A 274 14.96 -13.56 -3.11
N ARG A 275 13.81 -13.83 -2.48
CA ARG A 275 12.64 -14.41 -3.15
C ARG A 275 11.41 -13.53 -2.97
N PRO A 276 10.59 -13.35 -4.04
CA PRO A 276 9.34 -12.61 -3.95
C PRO A 276 8.40 -13.20 -2.88
N VAL A 277 7.57 -12.34 -2.28
CA VAL A 277 6.59 -12.70 -1.26
C VAL A 277 5.19 -12.30 -1.69
N ALA A 278 4.31 -13.26 -1.92
CA ALA A 278 2.89 -13.01 -2.16
C ALA A 278 2.13 -12.98 -0.82
N VAL A 279 1.49 -11.85 -0.51
CA VAL A 279 0.71 -11.67 0.71
C VAL A 279 -0.77 -11.70 0.37
N TYR A 280 -1.55 -12.50 1.08
CA TYR A 280 -2.97 -12.57 0.85
C TYR A 280 -3.83 -12.46 2.11
N THR A 281 -5.02 -11.91 1.94
CA THR A 281 -6.20 -12.08 2.80
C THR A 281 -7.40 -12.39 1.90
N LYS A 282 -8.59 -12.50 2.48
CA LYS A 282 -9.82 -12.65 1.69
C LYS A 282 -9.99 -11.47 0.71
N ASN A 283 -9.70 -10.28 1.19
CA ASN A 283 -9.77 -9.00 0.47
C ASN A 283 -8.43 -8.26 0.64
N GLY A 284 -7.94 -7.56 -0.32
CA GLY A 284 -6.61 -6.93 -0.32
C GLY A 284 -6.30 -5.95 0.83
N GLY A 285 -7.32 -5.39 1.50
CA GLY A 285 -7.15 -4.34 2.50
C GLY A 285 -6.15 -4.70 3.61
N GLN A 286 -6.42 -5.74 4.39
CA GLN A 286 -5.52 -6.15 5.48
C GLN A 286 -4.21 -6.79 4.98
N ALA A 287 -4.21 -7.40 3.77
CA ALA A 287 -2.98 -7.87 3.15
C ALA A 287 -2.03 -6.71 2.85
N SER A 288 -2.56 -5.54 2.48
CA SER A 288 -1.74 -4.36 2.21
C SER A 288 -0.96 -3.83 3.42
N ILE A 289 -1.43 -4.10 4.65
CA ILE A 289 -0.69 -3.74 5.88
C ILE A 289 0.60 -4.57 5.98
N VAL A 290 0.51 -5.89 5.76
CA VAL A 290 1.67 -6.78 5.78
C VAL A 290 2.56 -6.52 4.56
N TRP A 291 1.98 -6.27 3.39
CA TRP A 291 2.71 -5.84 2.19
C TRP A 291 3.51 -4.57 2.46
N TYR A 292 2.90 -3.57 3.10
CA TYR A 292 3.57 -2.31 3.45
C TYR A 292 4.76 -2.54 4.40
N ALA A 293 4.58 -3.40 5.43
CA ALA A 293 5.65 -3.78 6.34
C ALA A 293 6.82 -4.47 5.64
N LEU A 294 6.54 -5.37 4.70
CA LEU A 294 7.57 -6.06 3.90
C LEU A 294 8.30 -5.10 2.97
N MET A 295 7.55 -4.19 2.32
CA MET A 295 8.12 -3.16 1.44
C MET A 295 9.07 -2.24 2.19
N LEU A 296 8.71 -1.80 3.42
CA LEU A 296 9.59 -0.99 4.27
C LEU A 296 10.93 -1.69 4.56
N LEU A 297 10.93 -3.00 4.70
CA LEU A 297 12.13 -3.80 4.92
C LEU A 297 12.86 -4.18 3.61
N GLY A 298 12.36 -3.74 2.45
CA GLY A 298 12.98 -3.99 1.14
C GLY A 298 12.78 -5.40 0.59
N TYR A 299 11.67 -6.07 0.91
CA TYR A 299 11.26 -7.29 0.24
C TYR A 299 10.58 -6.98 -1.11
N ASP A 300 10.73 -7.86 -2.10
CA ASP A 300 9.86 -7.92 -3.28
C ASP A 300 8.50 -8.49 -2.84
N ALA A 301 7.61 -7.61 -2.39
CA ALA A 301 6.31 -7.98 -1.86
C ALA A 301 5.19 -7.70 -2.88
N ARG A 302 4.28 -8.66 -3.03
CA ARG A 302 3.17 -8.64 -3.99
C ARG A 302 1.86 -8.92 -3.28
N LEU A 303 0.76 -8.34 -3.70
CA LEU A 303 -0.55 -8.72 -3.19
C LEU A 303 -1.12 -9.92 -3.98
N TYR A 304 -1.88 -10.75 -3.27
CA TYR A 304 -2.67 -11.84 -3.82
C TYR A 304 -4.02 -11.92 -3.09
N THR A 305 -4.96 -12.75 -3.54
CA THR A 305 -6.25 -12.92 -2.87
C THR A 305 -6.62 -14.38 -2.65
N TRP A 306 -7.22 -14.65 -1.48
CA TRP A 306 -7.78 -15.98 -1.18
C TRP A 306 -8.89 -16.38 -2.14
N ASN A 307 -9.68 -15.42 -2.60
CA ASN A 307 -10.79 -15.69 -3.51
C ASN A 307 -10.29 -16.15 -4.88
N ASP A 308 -9.21 -15.56 -5.39
CA ASP A 308 -8.59 -15.99 -6.64
C ASP A 308 -8.08 -17.45 -6.53
N TRP A 309 -7.35 -17.73 -5.43
CA TRP A 309 -6.91 -19.10 -5.16
C TRP A 309 -8.06 -20.10 -5.18
N LEU A 310 -9.19 -19.81 -4.50
CA LEU A 310 -10.36 -20.67 -4.48
C LEU A 310 -11.01 -20.83 -5.86
N GLY A 311 -11.00 -19.79 -6.67
CA GLY A 311 -11.53 -19.82 -8.04
C GLY A 311 -10.81 -20.84 -8.92
N HIS A 312 -9.52 -21.06 -8.71
CA HIS A 312 -8.72 -22.03 -9.46
C HIS A 312 -8.73 -23.45 -8.88
N GLN A 313 -9.37 -23.67 -7.72
CA GLN A 313 -9.50 -25.01 -7.10
C GLN A 313 -10.81 -25.72 -7.47
N SER A 314 -11.71 -25.12 -8.27
CA SER A 314 -13.05 -25.63 -8.60
C SER A 314 -13.10 -26.40 -9.91
#